data_0b202022ca59432ad12b6400c2559770
#
_entry.id   0b202022ca59432ad12b6400c2559770
#
_cell.length_a   1.000
_cell.length_b   1.000
_cell.length_c   1.000
_cell.angle_alpha   90.00
_cell.angle_beta   90.00
_cell.angle_gamma   90.00
#
_symmetry.space_group_name_H-M   'P 1'
#
loop_
_entity.id
_entity.type
_entity.pdbx_description
1 polymer ?
#
loop_
_entity_poly.entity_id
_entity_poly.type
_entity_poly.pdbx_seq_one_letter_code
_entity_poly.pdbx_strand_id
1 'polypeptide(L)'
;IVTQRIYQHYKGYSSIDEIRDMNIDGVSGGVSGLPESFLSQVAQTDGDYLEQITEQKVPRACDSIWIFFQGKSIRLGFLSFGKESELKRVCQNIYKYNNPGQLSDTNGYKINEMKDGSRVVVVRPSMSETWAFFVRKFDVKRATLEQIVRFDGKEEAIELLKFLVKGARIIALTGEQGCRKNNNVDGNDRKHIRNYEPSYH
;
A
#
# COMPACT_ATOMS: atom_id res chain seq x y z
N ILE A 1 -7.74 15.73 21.33
CA ILE A 1 -7.87 16.09 19.87
C ILE A 1 -6.66 16.93 19.45
N VAL A 2 -6.35 18.08 20.09
CA VAL A 2 -5.25 18.97 19.70
C VAL A 2 -3.90 18.24 19.76
N THR A 3 -3.60 17.55 20.84
CA THR A 3 -2.36 16.79 21.02
C THR A 3 -2.19 15.73 19.95
N GLN A 4 -3.25 15.03 19.58
CA GLN A 4 -3.23 14.02 18.52
C GLN A 4 -2.92 14.65 17.16
N ARG A 5 -3.53 15.79 16.84
CA ARG A 5 -3.25 16.53 15.59
C ARG A 5 -1.81 17.01 15.50
N ILE A 6 -1.26 17.55 16.60
CA ILE A 6 0.15 17.93 16.68
C ILE A 6 1.04 16.72 16.44
N TYR A 7 0.75 15.58 17.06
CA TYR A 7 1.51 14.35 16.87
C TYR A 7 1.47 13.88 15.40
N GLN A 8 0.27 13.88 14.77
CA GLN A 8 0.08 13.48 13.38
C GLN A 8 0.97 14.29 12.42
N HIS A 9 1.06 15.61 12.64
CA HIS A 9 1.88 16.49 11.81
C HIS A 9 3.37 16.47 12.15
N TYR A 10 3.75 16.10 13.37
CA TYR A 10 5.15 16.11 13.79
C TYR A 10 5.85 14.76 13.58
N LYS A 11 5.25 13.67 14.05
CA LYS A 11 5.82 12.31 14.00
C LYS A 11 4.94 11.29 13.27
N GLY A 12 3.66 11.53 13.15
CA GLY A 12 2.70 10.63 12.54
C GLY A 12 2.71 10.70 11.01
N TYR A 13 1.72 10.06 10.42
CA TYR A 13 1.54 9.95 8.97
C TYR A 13 0.46 10.90 8.45
N SER A 14 0.24 12.03 9.12
CA SER A 14 -0.71 13.07 8.70
C SER A 14 -2.12 12.52 8.50
N SER A 15 -2.71 12.81 7.33
CA SER A 15 -4.09 12.43 7.00
C SER A 15 -4.35 10.92 6.98
N ILE A 16 -3.32 10.09 6.86
CA ILE A 16 -3.48 8.63 6.80
C ILE A 16 -3.27 7.93 8.14
N ASP A 17 -2.97 8.66 9.19
CA ASP A 17 -2.61 8.08 10.48
C ASP A 17 -3.76 7.25 11.09
N GLU A 18 -4.99 7.74 10.99
CA GLU A 18 -6.18 7.04 11.46
C GLU A 18 -6.57 5.87 10.54
N ILE A 19 -6.39 6.04 9.22
CA ILE A 19 -6.72 5.03 8.22
C ILE A 19 -5.77 3.84 8.31
N ARG A 20 -4.51 4.09 8.61
CA ARG A 20 -3.49 3.05 8.73
C ARG A 20 -3.89 1.96 9.72
N ASP A 21 -4.53 2.33 10.82
CA ASP A 21 -4.90 1.40 11.88
C ASP A 21 -6.21 0.66 11.60
N MET A 22 -6.94 1.04 10.54
CA MET A 22 -8.14 0.34 10.10
C MET A 22 -7.83 -1.04 9.52
N ASN A 23 -8.84 -1.91 9.49
CA ASN A 23 -8.74 -3.25 8.88
C ASN A 23 -8.87 -3.17 7.35
N ILE A 24 -7.80 -2.75 6.68
CA ILE A 24 -7.67 -2.59 5.23
C ILE A 24 -6.47 -3.37 4.71
N ASP A 25 -6.48 -3.73 3.43
CA ASP A 25 -5.37 -4.48 2.80
C ASP A 25 -4.14 -3.59 2.55
N GLY A 26 -4.34 -2.29 2.40
CA GLY A 26 -3.26 -1.35 2.18
C GLY A 26 -3.71 0.09 1.99
N VAL A 27 -2.75 0.99 1.90
CA VAL A 27 -2.95 2.41 1.65
C VAL A 27 -1.84 2.94 0.74
N SER A 28 -2.18 3.83 -0.17
CA SER A 28 -1.21 4.57 -0.96
C SER A 28 -1.48 6.06 -0.93
N GLY A 29 -0.43 6.83 -1.14
CA GLY A 29 -0.52 8.28 -1.20
C GLY A 29 0.46 8.86 -2.21
N GLY A 30 0.03 9.94 -2.82
CA GLY A 30 0.79 10.65 -3.85
C GLY A 30 0.12 11.95 -4.25
N VAL A 31 0.42 12.41 -5.44
CA VAL A 31 -0.23 13.57 -6.06
C VAL A 31 -1.23 13.11 -7.11
N SER A 32 -2.32 13.85 -7.31
CA SER A 32 -3.38 13.52 -8.29
C SER A 32 -3.31 14.41 -9.51
N GLY A 33 -2.55 15.27 -9.76
CA GLY A 33 -2.55 16.19 -10.91
C GLY A 33 -2.99 17.60 -10.53
N LEU A 34 -3.83 18.23 -11.31
CA LEU A 34 -4.23 19.61 -11.10
C LEU A 34 -5.21 19.75 -9.93
N PRO A 35 -4.99 20.71 -9.00
CA PRO A 35 -5.96 21.01 -7.95
C PRO A 35 -7.31 21.42 -8.53
N GLU A 36 -8.38 21.03 -7.87
CA GLU A 36 -9.74 21.38 -8.29
C GLU A 36 -9.96 22.91 -8.30
N SER A 37 -9.31 23.63 -7.39
CA SER A 37 -9.28 25.09 -7.37
C SER A 37 -8.63 25.70 -8.63
N PHE A 38 -7.64 25.05 -9.19
CA PHE A 38 -7.02 25.49 -10.43
C PHE A 38 -7.92 25.20 -11.64
N LEU A 39 -8.53 24.04 -11.70
CA LEU A 39 -9.48 23.67 -12.74
C LEU A 39 -10.68 24.63 -12.78
N SER A 40 -11.15 25.07 -11.62
CA SER A 40 -12.25 26.04 -11.50
C SER A 40 -11.85 27.43 -12.00
N GLN A 41 -10.60 27.86 -11.80
CA GLN A 41 -10.08 29.11 -12.33
C GLN A 41 -9.91 29.06 -13.85
N VAL A 42 -9.39 27.96 -14.35
CA VAL A 42 -9.18 27.71 -15.79
C VAL A 42 -10.54 27.69 -16.52
N ALA A 43 -11.56 27.07 -15.96
CA ALA A 43 -12.90 27.01 -16.57
C ALA A 43 -13.60 28.39 -16.69
N GLN A 44 -13.13 29.42 -16.00
CA GLN A 44 -13.68 30.78 -16.04
C GLN A 44 -12.94 31.72 -17.03
N THR A 45 -11.85 31.27 -17.65
CA THR A 45 -11.02 32.08 -18.52
C THR A 45 -11.18 31.62 -19.97
N ASP A 46 -11.68 32.47 -20.86
CA ASP A 46 -11.72 32.23 -22.31
C ASP A 46 -10.32 32.44 -22.92
N GLY A 47 -9.53 31.38 -23.06
CA GLY A 47 -8.20 31.52 -23.62
C GLY A 47 -7.45 30.18 -23.75
N ASP A 48 -6.27 30.24 -24.35
CA ASP A 48 -5.46 29.07 -24.67
C ASP A 48 -4.82 28.47 -23.39
N TYR A 49 -5.55 27.58 -22.76
CA TYR A 49 -5.19 26.95 -21.48
C TYR A 49 -3.92 26.13 -21.54
N LEU A 50 -3.58 25.56 -22.69
CA LEU A 50 -2.42 24.69 -22.84
C LEU A 50 -1.10 25.47 -22.71
N GLU A 51 -1.05 26.71 -23.22
CA GLU A 51 0.12 27.59 -23.03
C GLU A 51 0.31 27.99 -21.57
N GLN A 52 -0.76 28.36 -20.88
CA GLN A 52 -0.70 28.74 -19.46
C GLN A 52 -0.27 27.58 -18.55
N ILE A 53 -0.68 26.34 -18.87
CA ILE A 53 -0.26 25.14 -18.13
C ILE A 53 1.22 24.84 -18.37
N THR A 54 1.73 25.14 -19.55
CA THR A 54 3.13 24.85 -19.91
C THR A 54 4.10 25.85 -19.31
N GLU A 55 3.71 27.11 -19.17
CA GLU A 55 4.57 28.19 -18.65
C GLU A 55 4.53 28.34 -17.11
N GLN A 56 3.44 28.01 -16.47
CA GLN A 56 3.31 28.08 -15.02
C GLN A 56 3.66 26.75 -14.35
N LYS A 57 4.47 26.80 -13.28
CA LYS A 57 4.61 25.69 -12.34
C LYS A 57 3.28 25.48 -11.63
N VAL A 58 2.39 24.74 -12.26
CA VAL A 58 1.07 24.45 -11.69
C VAL A 58 1.25 23.68 -10.38
N PRO A 59 0.67 24.14 -9.27
CA PRO A 59 0.75 23.43 -8.02
C PRO A 59 0.06 22.08 -8.15
N ARG A 60 0.74 21.01 -7.81
CA ARG A 60 0.15 19.66 -7.81
C ARG A 60 -0.63 19.41 -6.53
N ALA A 61 -1.81 18.85 -6.67
CA ALA A 61 -2.62 18.48 -5.50
C ALA A 61 -2.07 17.20 -4.85
N CYS A 62 -1.72 17.29 -3.58
CA CYS A 62 -1.27 16.15 -2.77
C CYS A 62 -2.47 15.42 -2.14
N ASP A 63 -3.44 15.01 -2.95
CA ASP A 63 -4.75 14.46 -2.56
C ASP A 63 -5.02 13.07 -3.14
N SER A 64 -4.03 12.43 -3.76
CA SER A 64 -4.17 11.07 -4.26
C SER A 64 -3.97 10.07 -3.13
N ILE A 65 -5.01 9.89 -2.31
CA ILE A 65 -5.02 8.91 -1.22
C ILE A 65 -5.98 7.80 -1.59
N TRP A 66 -5.47 6.57 -1.62
CA TRP A 66 -6.21 5.37 -1.95
C TRP A 66 -6.09 4.34 -0.84
N ILE A 67 -7.18 3.67 -0.54
CA ILE A 67 -7.19 2.46 0.30
C ILE A 67 -7.49 1.24 -0.57
N PHE A 68 -6.91 0.12 -0.15
CA PHE A 68 -7.16 -1.19 -0.73
C PHE A 68 -7.92 -2.01 0.29
N PHE A 69 -9.09 -2.49 -0.11
CA PHE A 69 -9.97 -3.24 0.76
C PHE A 69 -10.68 -4.35 -0.01
N GLN A 70 -10.47 -5.59 0.39
CA GLN A 70 -11.06 -6.79 -0.22
C GLN A 70 -10.86 -6.84 -1.76
N GLY A 71 -9.65 -6.48 -2.21
CA GLY A 71 -9.30 -6.49 -3.63
C GLY A 71 -9.81 -5.28 -4.43
N LYS A 72 -10.48 -4.33 -3.79
CA LYS A 72 -10.95 -3.08 -4.42
C LYS A 72 -10.05 -1.91 -4.06
N SER A 73 -9.84 -1.00 -5.01
CA SER A 73 -9.14 0.27 -4.82
C SER A 73 -10.18 1.39 -4.67
N ILE A 74 -10.12 2.11 -3.56
CA ILE A 74 -11.09 3.18 -3.23
C ILE A 74 -10.31 4.47 -3.02
N ARG A 75 -10.61 5.50 -3.81
CA ARG A 75 -10.04 6.85 -3.62
C ARG A 75 -10.76 7.59 -2.51
N LEU A 76 -10.00 8.24 -1.63
CA LEU A 76 -10.52 9.09 -0.56
C LEU A 76 -10.38 10.55 -0.97
N GLY A 77 -11.35 11.08 -1.72
CA GLY A 77 -11.30 12.44 -2.27
C GLY A 77 -11.44 13.57 -1.24
N PHE A 78 -11.81 13.24 0.01
CA PHE A 78 -11.92 14.21 1.10
C PHE A 78 -10.65 14.37 1.93
N LEU A 79 -9.59 13.63 1.60
CA LEU A 79 -8.31 13.70 2.30
C LEU A 79 -7.22 14.24 1.39
N SER A 80 -6.32 15.02 1.98
CA SER A 80 -5.15 15.57 1.32
C SER A 80 -3.99 15.68 2.30
N PHE A 81 -2.75 15.61 1.78
CA PHE A 81 -1.56 15.99 2.53
C PHE A 81 -1.35 17.52 2.52
N GLY A 82 -2.12 18.26 1.73
CA GLY A 82 -2.04 19.71 1.60
C GLY A 82 -0.83 20.15 0.78
N LYS A 83 0.37 20.02 1.33
CA LYS A 83 1.63 20.44 0.69
C LYS A 83 2.51 19.23 0.35
N GLU A 84 3.27 19.34 -0.73
CA GLU A 84 4.25 18.32 -1.12
C GLU A 84 5.32 18.07 -0.04
N SER A 85 5.68 19.10 0.73
CA SER A 85 6.60 18.96 1.87
C SER A 85 6.06 18.02 2.96
N GLU A 86 4.76 18.01 3.18
CA GLU A 86 4.12 17.11 4.12
C GLU A 86 4.07 15.68 3.57
N LEU A 87 3.73 15.50 2.31
CA LEU A 87 3.80 14.19 1.64
C LEU A 87 5.23 13.63 1.69
N LYS A 88 6.24 14.45 1.40
CA LYS A 88 7.67 14.07 1.53
C LYS A 88 8.00 13.62 2.96
N ARG A 89 7.57 14.37 3.97
CA ARG A 89 7.78 14.03 5.38
C ARG A 89 7.16 12.67 5.72
N VAL A 90 5.91 12.44 5.28
CA VAL A 90 5.20 11.17 5.49
C VAL A 90 5.94 10.04 4.81
N CYS A 91 6.32 10.18 3.54
CA CYS A 91 7.12 9.20 2.81
C CYS A 91 8.42 8.85 3.56
N GLN A 92 9.14 9.88 4.04
CA GLN A 92 10.37 9.69 4.79
C GLN A 92 10.17 8.96 6.12
N ASN A 93 9.05 9.16 6.80
CA ASN A 93 8.75 8.48 8.05
C ASN A 93 8.35 7.02 7.83
N ILE A 94 7.60 6.73 6.76
CA ILE A 94 7.10 5.38 6.46
C ILE A 94 8.25 4.38 6.23
N TYR A 95 9.30 4.76 5.49
CA TYR A 95 10.34 3.79 5.10
C TYR A 95 11.50 3.65 6.10
N LYS A 96 11.56 4.48 7.15
CA LYS A 96 12.75 4.56 8.04
C LYS A 96 12.94 3.41 9.01
N TYR A 97 12.01 2.50 9.13
CA TYR A 97 12.15 1.39 10.07
C TYR A 97 13.37 0.52 9.74
N ASN A 98 14.11 0.09 10.75
CA ASN A 98 15.36 -0.69 10.63
C ASN A 98 16.48 -0.02 9.80
N ASN A 99 16.46 1.29 9.69
CA ASN A 99 17.51 2.08 9.04
C ASN A 99 17.89 1.56 7.62
N PRO A 100 16.95 1.53 6.65
CA PRO A 100 17.18 0.95 5.32
C PRO A 100 18.13 1.76 4.43
N GLY A 101 18.82 2.74 4.99
CA GLY A 101 19.63 3.72 4.27
C GLY A 101 18.81 4.88 3.71
N GLN A 102 19.49 5.88 3.19
CA GLN A 102 18.85 7.07 2.65
C GLN A 102 18.38 6.86 1.21
N LEU A 103 17.28 7.52 0.86
CA LEU A 103 16.89 7.74 -0.53
C LEU A 103 17.79 8.83 -1.13
N SER A 104 18.37 8.55 -2.29
CA SER A 104 19.25 9.45 -3.04
C SER A 104 18.77 9.59 -4.48
N ASP A 105 19.38 10.49 -5.25
CA ASP A 105 19.02 10.66 -6.65
C ASP A 105 19.40 9.44 -7.49
N THR A 106 20.43 8.72 -7.09
CA THR A 106 20.84 7.45 -7.71
C THR A 106 20.01 6.26 -7.24
N ASN A 107 19.37 6.36 -6.08
CA ASN A 107 18.51 5.33 -5.51
C ASN A 107 17.15 5.96 -5.13
N GLY A 108 16.32 6.19 -6.14
CA GLY A 108 15.07 6.93 -6.05
C GLY A 108 13.89 6.17 -5.45
N TYR A 109 14.06 4.91 -5.05
CA TYR A 109 13.03 4.13 -4.39
C TYR A 109 13.57 3.31 -3.22
N LYS A 110 12.70 2.95 -2.30
CA LYS A 110 12.98 2.02 -1.21
C LYS A 110 11.83 1.06 -1.01
N ILE A 111 12.17 -0.20 -0.85
CA ILE A 111 11.27 -1.24 -0.38
C ILE A 111 11.71 -1.59 1.03
N ASN A 112 10.79 -1.56 1.97
CA ASN A 112 11.10 -1.86 3.38
C ASN A 112 9.89 -2.51 4.05
N GLU A 113 10.08 -2.89 5.29
CA GLU A 113 9.05 -3.43 6.17
C GLU A 113 8.85 -2.49 7.36
N MET A 114 7.62 -2.27 7.78
CA MET A 114 7.30 -1.50 8.99
C MET A 114 7.35 -2.39 10.23
N LYS A 115 7.30 -1.77 11.41
CA LYS A 115 7.32 -2.49 12.70
C LYS A 115 6.19 -3.51 12.85
N ASP A 116 5.04 -3.28 12.20
CA ASP A 116 3.87 -4.17 12.20
C ASP A 116 3.94 -5.28 11.13
N GLY A 117 5.05 -5.40 10.41
CA GLY A 117 5.23 -6.34 9.30
C GLY A 117 4.63 -5.87 7.97
N SER A 118 4.04 -4.68 7.92
CA SER A 118 3.53 -4.11 6.67
C SER A 118 4.66 -3.81 5.70
N ARG A 119 4.50 -4.19 4.44
CA ARG A 119 5.48 -3.90 3.39
C ARG A 119 5.23 -2.53 2.81
N VAL A 120 6.29 -1.77 2.63
CA VAL A 120 6.23 -0.41 2.09
C VAL A 120 7.12 -0.26 0.87
N VAL A 121 6.63 0.51 -0.08
CA VAL A 121 7.42 1.02 -1.19
C VAL A 121 7.29 2.53 -1.16
N VAL A 122 8.41 3.22 -1.22
CA VAL A 122 8.45 4.69 -1.32
C VAL A 122 9.28 5.06 -2.53
N VAL A 123 8.79 5.98 -3.33
CA VAL A 123 9.48 6.55 -4.48
C VAL A 123 9.62 8.06 -4.33
N ARG A 124 10.70 8.61 -4.89
CA ARG A 124 10.99 10.04 -4.87
C ARG A 124 11.19 10.58 -6.31
N PRO A 125 11.17 11.93 -6.47
CA PRO A 125 11.65 12.56 -7.71
C PRO A 125 13.05 12.07 -8.06
N SER A 126 13.20 11.53 -9.20
CA SER A 126 14.21 10.85 -10.00
C SER A 126 13.67 9.55 -10.60
N MET A 127 12.81 8.83 -9.88
CA MET A 127 12.13 7.61 -10.36
C MET A 127 10.64 7.87 -10.64
N SER A 128 10.09 8.94 -10.09
CA SER A 128 8.72 9.39 -10.33
C SER A 128 8.70 10.92 -10.39
N GLU A 129 7.63 11.50 -10.88
CA GLU A 129 7.49 12.96 -10.94
C GLU A 129 7.43 13.62 -9.57
N THR A 130 6.93 12.93 -8.56
CA THR A 130 6.76 13.40 -7.20
C THR A 130 6.98 12.29 -6.18
N TRP A 131 6.93 12.65 -4.90
CA TRP A 131 6.92 11.66 -3.83
C TRP A 131 5.63 10.85 -3.85
N ALA A 132 5.75 9.53 -3.72
CA ALA A 132 4.63 8.62 -3.56
C ALA A 132 5.02 7.44 -2.67
N PHE A 133 4.04 6.82 -2.06
CA PHE A 133 4.23 5.63 -1.26
C PHE A 133 3.09 4.63 -1.47
N PHE A 134 3.40 3.38 -1.22
CA PHE A 134 2.46 2.28 -1.17
C PHE A 134 2.75 1.44 0.08
N VAL A 135 1.76 1.25 0.92
CA VAL A 135 1.83 0.39 2.10
C VAL A 135 0.87 -0.78 1.91
N ARG A 136 1.39 -1.99 1.91
CA ARG A 136 0.58 -3.20 1.94
C ARG A 136 0.60 -3.75 3.35
N LYS A 137 -0.55 -3.75 3.99
CA LYS A 137 -0.68 -4.29 5.34
C LYS A 137 -0.52 -5.80 5.32
N PHE A 138 0.21 -6.29 6.30
CA PHE A 138 0.27 -7.71 6.55
C PHE A 138 -0.92 -8.07 7.42
N ASP A 139 -1.89 -8.77 6.86
CA ASP A 139 -3.10 -9.15 7.60
C ASP A 139 -2.73 -10.06 8.77
N VAL A 140 -2.88 -9.52 9.98
CA VAL A 140 -2.49 -10.19 11.22
C VAL A 140 -3.51 -11.26 11.63
N LYS A 141 -4.72 -11.23 11.08
CA LYS A 141 -5.72 -12.27 11.33
C LYS A 141 -5.43 -13.47 10.44
N ARG A 142 -4.66 -14.39 10.97
CA ARG A 142 -4.46 -15.72 10.37
C ARG A 142 -5.81 -16.42 10.34
N ALA A 143 -6.41 -16.52 9.16
CA ALA A 143 -7.59 -17.33 8.99
C ALA A 143 -7.21 -18.80 9.13
N THR A 144 -7.99 -19.57 9.88
CA THR A 144 -7.82 -21.03 9.97
C THR A 144 -8.24 -21.70 8.67
N LEU A 145 -7.78 -22.93 8.42
CA LEU A 145 -8.18 -23.68 7.23
C LEU A 145 -9.70 -23.82 7.14
N GLU A 146 -10.38 -23.99 8.26
CA GLU A 146 -11.84 -24.08 8.36
C GLU A 146 -12.56 -22.80 7.92
N GLN A 147 -11.90 -21.64 8.05
CA GLN A 147 -12.44 -20.34 7.62
C GLN A 147 -12.17 -20.06 6.14
N ILE A 148 -11.10 -20.63 5.60
CA ILE A 148 -10.66 -20.41 4.22
C ILE A 148 -11.39 -21.38 3.27
N VAL A 149 -11.42 -22.64 3.62
CA VAL A 149 -12.07 -23.70 2.83
C VAL A 149 -13.59 -23.63 3.03
N ARG A 150 -14.32 -23.27 1.96
CA ARG A 150 -15.78 -22.99 2.02
C ARG A 150 -16.53 -23.77 0.95
N PHE A 151 -16.53 -25.10 1.05
CA PHE A 151 -17.34 -25.96 0.21
C PHE A 151 -17.86 -27.18 1.03
N ASP A 152 -18.85 -27.86 0.53
CA ASP A 152 -19.39 -29.06 1.17
C ASP A 152 -18.37 -30.20 1.09
N GLY A 153 -18.10 -30.89 2.21
CA GLY A 153 -17.03 -31.88 2.30
C GLY A 153 -15.64 -31.29 2.64
N LYS A 154 -15.59 -30.05 3.13
CA LYS A 154 -14.34 -29.38 3.52
C LYS A 154 -13.54 -30.09 4.58
N GLU A 155 -14.19 -30.82 5.47
CA GLU A 155 -13.59 -31.53 6.61
C GLU A 155 -12.57 -32.57 6.11
N GLU A 156 -12.94 -33.37 5.13
CA GLU A 156 -12.05 -34.38 4.53
C GLU A 156 -10.87 -33.75 3.80
N ALA A 157 -11.12 -32.67 3.07
CA ALA A 157 -10.05 -31.94 2.40
C ALA A 157 -9.06 -31.29 3.38
N ILE A 158 -9.54 -30.74 4.50
CA ILE A 158 -8.72 -30.17 5.56
C ILE A 158 -7.88 -31.25 6.24
N GLU A 159 -8.48 -32.42 6.55
CA GLU A 159 -7.75 -33.56 7.14
C GLU A 159 -6.65 -34.05 6.19
N LEU A 160 -6.97 -34.21 4.91
CA LEU A 160 -5.99 -34.58 3.90
C LEU A 160 -4.83 -33.58 3.82
N LEU A 161 -5.11 -32.28 3.81
CA LEU A 161 -4.07 -31.25 3.82
C LEU A 161 -3.21 -31.33 5.09
N LYS A 162 -3.82 -31.49 6.26
CA LYS A 162 -3.10 -31.65 7.52
C LYS A 162 -2.22 -32.91 7.51
N PHE A 163 -2.71 -34.00 6.95
CA PHE A 163 -1.94 -35.25 6.81
C PHE A 163 -0.74 -35.10 5.88
N LEU A 164 -0.94 -34.47 4.70
CA LEU A 164 0.13 -34.23 3.74
C LEU A 164 1.23 -33.32 4.30
N VAL A 165 0.84 -32.25 5.02
CA VAL A 165 1.80 -31.34 5.67
C VAL A 165 2.59 -32.07 6.76
N LYS A 166 1.91 -32.85 7.61
CA LYS A 166 2.59 -33.68 8.63
C LYS A 166 3.54 -34.70 8.02
N GLY A 167 3.17 -35.25 6.85
CA GLY A 167 3.99 -36.17 6.09
C GLY A 167 5.12 -35.49 5.29
N ALA A 168 5.36 -34.19 5.48
CA ALA A 168 6.39 -33.41 4.77
C ALA A 168 6.28 -33.53 3.24
N ARG A 169 5.07 -33.64 2.70
CA ARG A 169 4.85 -33.72 1.24
C ARG A 169 4.87 -32.31 0.62
N ILE A 170 5.32 -32.24 -0.63
CA ILE A 170 5.29 -31.00 -1.39
C ILE A 170 3.87 -30.77 -1.90
N ILE A 171 3.29 -29.62 -1.54
CA ILE A 171 1.96 -29.20 -1.96
C ILE A 171 2.10 -27.94 -2.79
N ALA A 172 1.55 -27.94 -4.01
CA ALA A 172 1.49 -26.76 -4.88
C ALA A 172 0.11 -26.10 -4.76
N LEU A 173 0.06 -24.84 -4.39
CA LEU A 173 -1.15 -24.02 -4.38
C LEU A 173 -1.17 -23.13 -5.63
N THR A 174 -2.15 -23.35 -6.50
CA THR A 174 -2.35 -22.55 -7.71
C THR A 174 -3.62 -21.71 -7.59
N GLY A 175 -3.66 -20.60 -8.32
CA GLY A 175 -4.83 -19.71 -8.31
C GLY A 175 -4.49 -18.34 -8.89
N GLU A 176 -5.50 -17.57 -9.20
CA GLU A 176 -5.37 -16.21 -9.73
C GLU A 176 -4.72 -15.24 -8.73
N GLN A 177 -4.24 -14.11 -9.23
CA GLN A 177 -3.71 -13.05 -8.39
C GLN A 177 -4.82 -12.49 -7.49
N GLY A 178 -4.54 -12.34 -6.19
CA GLY A 178 -5.51 -11.84 -5.20
C GLY A 178 -6.39 -12.91 -4.53
N CYS A 179 -6.30 -14.20 -4.90
CA CYS A 179 -7.10 -15.28 -4.29
C CYS A 179 -6.58 -15.77 -2.93
N ARG A 180 -5.90 -14.92 -2.17
CA ARG A 180 -5.44 -15.17 -0.77
C ARG A 180 -4.61 -16.46 -0.59
N LYS A 181 -3.79 -16.85 -1.56
CA LYS A 181 -2.93 -18.04 -1.48
C LYS A 181 -2.07 -18.09 -0.21
N ASN A 182 -1.64 -16.94 0.28
CA ASN A 182 -0.74 -16.84 1.43
C ASN A 182 -1.42 -17.09 2.79
N ASN A 183 -2.76 -17.10 2.85
CA ASN A 183 -3.49 -17.32 4.08
C ASN A 183 -3.72 -18.81 4.38
N ASN A 184 -3.34 -19.69 3.44
CA ASN A 184 -3.56 -21.13 3.57
C ASN A 184 -2.48 -21.85 4.39
N VAL A 185 -1.51 -21.12 4.98
CA VAL A 185 -0.37 -21.73 5.67
C VAL A 185 -0.19 -21.11 7.03
N ASP A 186 -0.43 -21.86 8.07
CA ASP A 186 -0.11 -21.46 9.45
C ASP A 186 1.40 -21.44 9.70
N GLY A 187 1.83 -20.53 10.57
CA GLY A 187 3.24 -20.21 10.77
C GLY A 187 4.17 -21.36 11.19
N ASN A 188 3.62 -22.45 11.74
CA ASN A 188 4.38 -23.65 12.09
C ASN A 188 4.63 -24.57 10.89
N ASP A 189 3.81 -24.47 9.84
CA ASP A 189 3.88 -25.34 8.66
C ASP A 189 4.67 -24.71 7.50
N ARG A 190 5.14 -23.46 7.64
CA ARG A 190 5.86 -22.71 6.59
C ARG A 190 7.16 -23.35 6.11
N LYS A 191 7.74 -24.27 6.85
CA LYS A 191 9.00 -24.91 6.49
C LYS A 191 8.88 -25.86 5.28
N HIS A 192 7.68 -26.26 4.91
CA HIS A 192 7.45 -27.30 3.91
C HIS A 192 6.69 -26.85 2.66
N ILE A 193 6.19 -25.60 2.63
CA ILE A 193 5.50 -25.07 1.45
C ILE A 193 6.40 -24.06 0.74
N ARG A 194 6.88 -24.42 -0.44
CA ARG A 194 7.57 -23.48 -1.34
C ARG A 194 6.55 -22.89 -2.31
N ASN A 195 6.44 -21.57 -2.31
CA ASN A 195 5.74 -20.86 -3.38
C ASN A 195 6.59 -21.00 -4.65
N TYR A 196 6.06 -21.71 -5.64
CA TYR A 196 6.67 -21.76 -6.95
C TYR A 196 6.19 -20.52 -7.71
N GLU A 197 7.01 -19.50 -7.82
CA GLU A 197 6.82 -18.42 -8.77
C GLU A 197 7.38 -18.89 -10.12
N PRO A 198 6.58 -19.03 -11.19
CA PRO A 198 7.13 -19.30 -12.50
C PRO A 198 7.96 -18.08 -12.93
N SER A 199 9.26 -18.29 -13.12
CA SER A 199 10.12 -17.31 -13.78
C SER A 199 9.73 -17.25 -15.26
N TYR A 200 9.11 -16.18 -15.68
CA TYR A 200 8.98 -15.86 -17.09
C TYR A 200 10.35 -15.35 -17.58
N HIS A 201 10.97 -16.15 -18.43
CA HIS A 201 12.07 -15.72 -19.29
C HIS A 201 11.50 -15.09 -20.56
#